data_d339249aa6127d0634b3b74936c700e6
#
_entry.id   d339249aa6127d0634b3b74936c700e6
#
_cell.length_a   1.000
_cell.length_b   1.000
_cell.length_c   1.000
_cell.angle_alpha   90.00
_cell.angle_beta   90.00
_cell.angle_gamma   90.00
#
_symmetry.space_group_name_H-M   'P 1'
#
loop_
_entity.id
_entity.type
_entity.pdbx_description
1 polymer ?
#
loop_
_entity_poly.entity_id
_entity_poly.type
_entity_poly.pdbx_seq_one_letter_code
_entity_poly.pdbx_strand_id
1 'polypeptide(L)'
;MKKNRSTIILILVFFVGLSVMLYPTLSDYVNQRHQSRAVAGYAQDVDNMTDADYSAYFDAADAFNAQVAANENALYRPDQLSGYNETLDITGTGIMGYITISKIGVELPIYHGTDDSVLQIAAGHLEGTSLPVGGASTHAVISAHRGLPSAKLFTNLDQLEVGDTFTITVLDRVLTYEVDKISIVLPTETDELKIAEGKDYVTLMTCTPYGINTHRLLVRGRRVETPDQYKHLRVTAEALKIEPIIVAPIMALPMLLILLIGMLISTRKPKKTRGEEHEKH
;
A
#
# COMPACT_ATOMS: atom_id res chain seq x y z
N MET A 1 -32.09 -39.09 -8.39
CA MET A 1 -31.98 -37.64 -8.11
C MET A 1 -31.15 -37.26 -6.89
N LYS A 2 -31.10 -38.02 -5.77
CA LYS A 2 -30.31 -37.65 -4.57
C LYS A 2 -28.79 -37.58 -4.80
N LYS A 3 -28.21 -38.38 -5.69
CA LYS A 3 -26.77 -38.50 -5.92
C LYS A 3 -26.17 -37.25 -6.62
N ASN A 4 -26.94 -36.56 -7.46
CA ASN A 4 -26.49 -35.35 -8.14
C ASN A 4 -26.50 -34.11 -7.22
N ARG A 5 -27.37 -34.06 -6.21
CA ARG A 5 -27.42 -32.95 -5.26
C ARG A 5 -26.14 -32.85 -4.41
N SER A 6 -25.63 -34.01 -3.92
CA SER A 6 -24.41 -34.06 -3.13
C SER A 6 -23.19 -33.56 -3.96
N THR A 7 -23.08 -33.94 -5.23
CA THR A 7 -22.02 -33.51 -6.12
C THR A 7 -22.11 -32.01 -6.40
N ILE A 8 -23.34 -31.49 -6.62
CA ILE A 8 -23.53 -30.03 -6.82
C ILE A 8 -23.14 -29.24 -5.57
N ILE A 9 -23.53 -29.73 -4.38
CA ILE A 9 -23.14 -29.06 -3.11
C ILE A 9 -21.63 -29.06 -2.94
N LEU A 10 -20.94 -30.17 -3.21
CA LEU A 10 -19.49 -30.27 -3.14
C LEU A 10 -18.80 -29.27 -4.10
N ILE A 11 -19.32 -29.15 -5.32
CA ILE A 11 -18.81 -28.17 -6.31
C ILE A 11 -19.01 -26.74 -5.81
N LEU A 12 -20.18 -26.42 -5.26
CA LEU A 12 -20.43 -25.08 -4.71
C LEU A 12 -19.51 -24.77 -3.55
N VAL A 13 -19.34 -25.69 -2.60
CA VAL A 13 -18.42 -25.54 -1.46
C VAL A 13 -16.99 -25.34 -1.95
N PHE A 14 -16.57 -26.11 -2.97
CA PHE A 14 -15.25 -25.95 -3.57
C PHE A 14 -15.04 -24.56 -4.17
N PHE A 15 -15.98 -24.03 -4.97
CA PHE A 15 -15.85 -22.70 -5.57
C PHE A 15 -15.91 -21.58 -4.54
N VAL A 16 -16.72 -21.71 -3.49
CA VAL A 16 -16.74 -20.76 -2.38
C VAL A 16 -15.38 -20.77 -1.67
N GLY A 17 -14.84 -21.92 -1.33
CA GLY A 17 -13.52 -22.03 -0.71
C GLY A 17 -12.40 -21.47 -1.59
N LEU A 18 -12.43 -21.75 -2.89
CA LEU A 18 -11.48 -21.21 -3.86
C LEU A 18 -11.59 -19.68 -3.96
N SER A 19 -12.80 -19.14 -4.00
CA SER A 19 -13.02 -17.67 -4.04
C SER A 19 -12.48 -16.97 -2.80
N VAL A 20 -12.69 -17.54 -1.62
CA VAL A 20 -12.14 -17.01 -0.35
C VAL A 20 -10.62 -17.06 -0.36
N MET A 21 -10.03 -18.13 -0.87
CA MET A 21 -8.57 -18.29 -0.94
C MET A 21 -7.92 -17.32 -1.94
N LEU A 22 -8.59 -17.02 -3.06
CA LEU A 22 -8.08 -16.12 -4.09
C LEU A 22 -8.35 -14.64 -3.80
N TYR A 23 -9.29 -14.34 -2.89
CA TYR A 23 -9.71 -12.97 -2.59
C TYR A 23 -8.54 -12.04 -2.24
N PRO A 24 -7.61 -12.39 -1.31
CA PRO A 24 -6.52 -11.48 -0.94
C PRO A 24 -5.62 -11.13 -2.13
N THR A 25 -5.27 -12.11 -2.95
CA THR A 25 -4.38 -11.92 -4.11
C THR A 25 -5.03 -11.03 -5.17
N LEU A 26 -6.30 -11.26 -5.46
CA LEU A 26 -7.03 -10.48 -6.46
C LEU A 26 -7.28 -9.05 -5.97
N SER A 27 -7.66 -8.90 -4.71
CA SER A 27 -7.91 -7.60 -4.10
C SER A 27 -6.63 -6.75 -4.04
N ASP A 28 -5.51 -7.33 -3.61
CA ASP A 28 -4.20 -6.66 -3.58
C ASP A 28 -3.79 -6.19 -4.99
N TYR A 29 -3.94 -7.04 -6.01
CA TYR A 29 -3.67 -6.67 -7.40
C TYR A 29 -4.52 -5.48 -7.89
N VAL A 30 -5.82 -5.49 -7.59
CA VAL A 30 -6.72 -4.39 -7.96
C VAL A 30 -6.30 -3.10 -7.24
N ASN A 31 -6.00 -3.18 -5.95
CA ASN A 31 -5.57 -2.02 -5.17
C ASN A 31 -4.21 -1.47 -5.64
N GLN A 32 -3.23 -2.30 -5.93
CA GLN A 32 -1.96 -1.85 -6.52
C GLN A 32 -2.19 -1.09 -7.84
N ARG A 33 -3.11 -1.56 -8.68
CA ARG A 33 -3.46 -0.84 -9.91
C ARG A 33 -4.11 0.52 -9.66
N HIS A 34 -4.94 0.62 -8.63
CA HIS A 34 -5.51 1.91 -8.23
C HIS A 34 -4.45 2.86 -7.69
N GLN A 35 -3.54 2.36 -6.84
CA GLN A 35 -2.42 3.11 -6.29
C GLN A 35 -1.48 3.62 -7.40
N SER A 36 -1.05 2.76 -8.33
CA SER A 36 -0.21 3.18 -9.46
C SER A 36 -0.88 4.20 -10.37
N ARG A 37 -2.21 4.11 -10.57
CA ARG A 37 -2.95 5.13 -11.33
C ARG A 37 -3.03 6.46 -10.58
N ALA A 38 -3.21 6.42 -9.27
CA ALA A 38 -3.23 7.62 -8.44
C ALA A 38 -1.87 8.34 -8.48
N VAL A 39 -0.76 7.58 -8.34
CA VAL A 39 0.60 8.11 -8.46
C VAL A 39 0.88 8.67 -9.86
N ALA A 40 0.50 7.94 -10.91
CA ALA A 40 0.69 8.41 -12.29
C ALA A 40 -0.15 9.65 -12.60
N GLY A 41 -1.39 9.72 -12.10
CA GLY A 41 -2.25 10.91 -12.22
C GLY A 41 -1.63 12.11 -11.53
N TYR A 42 -1.18 11.95 -10.29
CA TYR A 42 -0.45 12.99 -9.56
C TYR A 42 0.79 13.47 -10.32
N ALA A 43 1.64 12.56 -10.81
CA ALA A 43 2.82 12.91 -11.58
C ALA A 43 2.48 13.67 -12.88
N GLN A 44 1.40 13.31 -13.54
CA GLN A 44 0.91 14.01 -14.75
C GLN A 44 0.42 15.43 -14.42
N ASP A 45 -0.29 15.61 -13.31
CA ASP A 45 -0.75 16.93 -12.88
C ASP A 45 0.43 17.82 -12.51
N VAL A 46 1.43 17.28 -11.81
CA VAL A 46 2.71 17.96 -11.52
C VAL A 46 3.44 18.37 -12.79
N ASP A 47 3.56 17.49 -13.80
CA ASP A 47 4.23 17.80 -15.07
C ASP A 47 3.55 18.97 -15.85
N ASN A 48 2.30 19.27 -15.57
CA ASN A 48 1.56 20.39 -16.16
C ASN A 48 1.73 21.73 -15.42
N MET A 49 2.41 21.74 -14.27
CA MET A 49 2.63 22.93 -13.44
C MET A 49 3.85 23.73 -13.90
N THR A 50 3.91 24.99 -13.48
CA THR A 50 5.06 25.87 -13.71
C THR A 50 5.95 25.95 -12.47
N ASP A 51 7.22 26.40 -12.64
CA ASP A 51 8.15 26.63 -11.52
C ASP A 51 7.57 27.61 -10.47
N ALA A 52 6.75 28.57 -10.92
CA ALA A 52 6.10 29.51 -10.00
C ALA A 52 5.03 28.82 -9.15
N ASP A 53 4.31 27.83 -9.72
CA ASP A 53 3.33 27.04 -8.98
C ASP A 53 4.03 26.17 -7.93
N TYR A 54 5.14 25.52 -8.29
CA TYR A 54 5.94 24.73 -7.32
C TYR A 54 6.41 25.58 -6.14
N SER A 55 6.95 26.76 -6.41
CA SER A 55 7.43 27.66 -5.36
C SER A 55 6.33 28.02 -4.37
N ALA A 56 5.14 28.36 -4.87
CA ALA A 56 4.00 28.71 -4.02
C ALA A 56 3.56 27.56 -3.10
N TYR A 57 3.53 26.32 -3.61
CA TYR A 57 3.19 25.14 -2.80
C TYR A 57 4.25 24.83 -1.75
N PHE A 58 5.55 24.96 -2.09
CA PHE A 58 6.61 24.74 -1.13
C PHE A 58 6.66 25.84 -0.05
N ASP A 59 6.44 27.10 -0.42
CA ASP A 59 6.38 28.21 0.54
C ASP A 59 5.22 28.00 1.53
N ALA A 60 4.07 27.52 1.06
CA ALA A 60 2.93 27.19 1.91
C ALA A 60 3.26 26.00 2.85
N ALA A 61 3.92 24.95 2.34
CA ALA A 61 4.34 23.81 3.12
C ALA A 61 5.39 24.15 4.18
N ASP A 62 6.34 25.00 3.84
CA ASP A 62 7.36 25.51 4.78
C ASP A 62 6.73 26.39 5.87
N ALA A 63 5.74 27.22 5.52
CA ALA A 63 4.98 28.01 6.49
C ALA A 63 4.17 27.11 7.45
N PHE A 64 3.57 26.01 6.94
CA PHE A 64 2.90 25.01 7.77
C PHE A 64 3.92 24.31 8.70
N ASN A 65 5.06 23.86 8.18
CA ASN A 65 6.11 23.21 8.95
C ASN A 65 6.65 24.12 10.06
N ALA A 66 6.72 25.43 9.83
CA ALA A 66 7.06 26.40 10.86
C ALA A 66 6.00 26.47 11.98
N GLN A 67 4.69 26.35 11.67
CA GLN A 67 3.66 26.24 12.70
C GLN A 67 3.82 24.97 13.54
N VAL A 68 4.10 23.82 12.91
CA VAL A 68 4.35 22.55 13.61
C VAL A 68 5.55 22.67 14.52
N ALA A 69 6.67 23.21 14.04
CA ALA A 69 7.91 23.37 14.82
C ALA A 69 7.73 24.32 16.02
N ALA A 70 6.87 25.32 15.89
CA ALA A 70 6.59 26.29 16.97
C ALA A 70 5.60 25.77 18.03
N ASN A 71 4.91 24.68 17.77
CA ASN A 71 3.87 24.12 18.65
C ASN A 71 4.27 22.73 19.19
N GLU A 72 4.80 22.66 20.40
CA GLU A 72 5.18 21.42 21.07
C GLU A 72 4.03 20.40 21.19
N ASN A 73 2.78 20.88 21.13
CA ASN A 73 1.58 20.06 21.21
C ASN A 73 0.96 19.76 19.83
N ALA A 74 1.61 20.12 18.72
CA ALA A 74 1.06 19.96 17.38
C ALA A 74 0.48 18.56 17.10
N LEU A 75 1.20 17.53 17.51
CA LEU A 75 0.79 16.12 17.34
C LEU A 75 -0.48 15.77 18.13
N TYR A 76 -0.71 16.39 19.28
CA TYR A 76 -1.88 16.13 20.14
C TYR A 76 -3.04 17.09 19.88
N ARG A 77 -2.75 18.23 19.28
CA ARG A 77 -3.71 19.29 19.00
C ARG A 77 -3.54 19.80 17.57
N PRO A 78 -3.71 18.92 16.57
CA PRO A 78 -3.62 19.32 15.17
C PRO A 78 -4.68 20.36 14.79
N ASP A 79 -5.80 20.40 15.51
CA ASP A 79 -6.85 21.42 15.39
C ASP A 79 -6.34 22.88 15.58
N GLN A 80 -5.17 23.07 16.16
CA GLN A 80 -4.52 24.39 16.33
C GLN A 80 -3.67 24.81 15.14
N LEU A 81 -3.44 23.92 14.18
CA LEU A 81 -2.73 24.20 12.93
C LEU A 81 -3.73 24.62 11.85
N SER A 82 -3.32 25.52 10.99
CA SER A 82 -4.17 26.02 9.91
C SER A 82 -3.61 25.68 8.55
N GLY A 83 -4.49 25.39 7.57
CA GLY A 83 -4.10 25.18 6.18
C GLY A 83 -3.62 23.77 5.86
N TYR A 84 -3.81 22.78 6.76
CA TYR A 84 -3.33 21.41 6.54
C TYR A 84 -3.90 20.77 5.28
N ASN A 85 -5.21 20.79 5.11
CA ASN A 85 -5.89 20.10 4.00
C ASN A 85 -5.70 20.80 2.65
N GLU A 86 -5.42 22.09 2.66
CA GLU A 86 -5.22 22.89 1.45
C GLU A 86 -3.77 22.85 0.96
N THR A 87 -2.82 22.55 1.86
CA THR A 87 -1.39 22.56 1.53
C THR A 87 -1.00 21.26 0.84
N LEU A 88 -0.36 21.36 -0.35
CA LEU A 88 0.04 20.24 -1.22
C LEU A 88 -1.11 19.46 -1.86
N ASP A 89 -2.37 19.86 -1.74
CA ASP A 89 -3.48 19.24 -2.47
C ASP A 89 -3.63 19.87 -3.87
N ILE A 90 -2.78 19.45 -4.81
CA ILE A 90 -2.77 19.98 -6.20
C ILE A 90 -3.88 19.40 -7.06
N THR A 91 -4.40 18.23 -6.70
CA THR A 91 -5.38 17.50 -7.51
C THR A 91 -6.81 17.64 -7.00
N GLY A 92 -7.02 18.22 -5.81
CA GLY A 92 -8.29 18.23 -5.11
C GLY A 92 -8.71 16.85 -4.59
N THR A 93 -7.77 15.88 -4.58
CA THR A 93 -8.01 14.51 -4.13
C THR A 93 -7.39 14.20 -2.76
N GLY A 94 -6.66 15.16 -2.19
CA GLY A 94 -5.94 15.01 -0.93
C GLY A 94 -4.59 14.31 -1.06
N ILE A 95 -4.09 14.05 -2.28
CA ILE A 95 -2.75 13.46 -2.50
C ILE A 95 -1.71 14.57 -2.41
N MET A 96 -0.76 14.44 -1.47
CA MET A 96 0.35 15.38 -1.30
C MET A 96 1.66 14.94 -1.95
N GLY A 97 1.76 13.67 -2.36
CA GLY A 97 2.94 13.07 -2.94
C GLY A 97 2.85 11.55 -2.96
N TYR A 98 3.99 10.88 -3.15
CA TYR A 98 4.06 9.42 -3.06
C TYR A 98 5.38 8.95 -2.48
N ILE A 99 5.35 7.74 -1.90
CA ILE A 99 6.52 7.05 -1.34
C ILE A 99 6.90 5.86 -2.18
N THR A 100 8.22 5.66 -2.40
CA THR A 100 8.77 4.47 -3.03
C THR A 100 9.79 3.80 -2.11
N ILE A 101 9.62 2.50 -1.86
CA ILE A 101 10.52 1.66 -1.07
C ILE A 101 10.89 0.44 -1.90
N SER A 102 11.98 0.55 -2.69
CA SER A 102 12.35 -0.43 -3.70
C SER A 102 12.62 -1.83 -3.11
N LYS A 103 13.25 -1.92 -1.93
CA LYS A 103 13.61 -3.19 -1.26
C LYS A 103 12.39 -4.09 -1.03
N ILE A 104 11.23 -3.50 -0.73
CA ILE A 104 9.99 -4.24 -0.44
C ILE A 104 8.91 -4.06 -1.51
N GLY A 105 9.25 -3.41 -2.63
CA GLY A 105 8.36 -3.23 -3.78
C GLY A 105 7.13 -2.37 -3.46
N VAL A 106 7.27 -1.35 -2.62
CA VAL A 106 6.20 -0.42 -2.25
C VAL A 106 6.29 0.84 -3.10
N GLU A 107 5.16 1.23 -3.70
CA GLU A 107 4.91 2.53 -4.33
C GLU A 107 3.48 2.94 -4.00
N LEU A 108 3.33 3.92 -3.13
CA LEU A 108 2.03 4.32 -2.57
C LEU A 108 1.84 5.84 -2.63
N PRO A 109 0.66 6.32 -3.03
CA PRO A 109 0.31 7.72 -2.83
C PRO A 109 0.21 8.02 -1.32
N ILE A 110 0.60 9.23 -0.94
CA ILE A 110 0.49 9.76 0.41
C ILE A 110 -0.66 10.76 0.41
N TYR A 111 -1.68 10.46 1.21
CA TYR A 111 -2.84 11.35 1.40
C TYR A 111 -2.72 12.15 2.68
N HIS A 112 -3.48 13.23 2.77
CA HIS A 112 -3.71 13.94 4.03
C HIS A 112 -4.44 13.04 5.03
N GLY A 113 -4.01 13.09 6.28
CA GLY A 113 -4.63 12.37 7.38
C GLY A 113 -4.37 10.86 7.41
N THR A 114 -4.85 10.25 8.48
CA THR A 114 -4.72 8.80 8.75
C THR A 114 -6.06 8.17 9.06
N ASP A 115 -7.13 8.70 8.47
CA ASP A 115 -8.47 8.13 8.60
C ASP A 115 -8.55 6.75 7.95
N ASP A 116 -9.49 5.93 8.40
CA ASP A 116 -9.69 4.58 7.86
C ASP A 116 -9.90 4.58 6.34
N SER A 117 -10.60 5.57 5.80
CA SER A 117 -10.83 5.72 4.36
C SER A 117 -9.53 5.84 3.55
N VAL A 118 -8.52 6.52 4.11
CA VAL A 118 -7.18 6.67 3.53
C VAL A 118 -6.37 5.38 3.73
N LEU A 119 -6.27 4.92 4.98
CA LEU A 119 -5.38 3.81 5.33
C LEU A 119 -5.82 2.46 4.74
N GLN A 120 -7.09 2.30 4.32
CA GLN A 120 -7.57 1.11 3.61
C GLN A 120 -6.96 0.96 2.22
N ILE A 121 -6.51 2.04 1.59
CA ILE A 121 -6.11 2.05 0.16
C ILE A 121 -4.70 2.59 -0.09
N ALA A 122 -4.12 3.36 0.84
CA ALA A 122 -2.91 4.14 0.61
C ALA A 122 -2.08 4.33 1.89
N ALA A 123 -1.03 5.14 1.79
CA ALA A 123 -0.36 5.73 2.93
C ALA A 123 -1.01 7.08 3.28
N GLY A 124 -1.02 7.41 4.56
CA GLY A 124 -1.54 8.67 5.09
C GLY A 124 -0.47 9.43 5.86
N HIS A 125 -0.44 10.73 5.71
CA HIS A 125 0.40 11.61 6.50
C HIS A 125 -0.25 11.87 7.86
N LEU A 126 0.49 11.68 8.95
CA LEU A 126 0.00 11.90 10.29
C LEU A 126 -0.09 13.41 10.58
N GLU A 127 -1.32 13.91 10.68
CA GLU A 127 -1.60 15.30 11.00
C GLU A 127 -0.92 15.72 12.31
N GLY A 128 -0.42 16.95 12.38
CA GLY A 128 0.37 17.43 13.52
C GLY A 128 1.86 17.10 13.45
N THR A 129 2.32 16.42 12.40
CA THR A 129 3.74 16.26 12.04
C THR A 129 4.11 17.17 10.86
N SER A 130 5.40 17.33 10.57
CA SER A 130 5.82 18.14 9.42
C SER A 130 5.36 17.55 8.10
N LEU A 131 4.92 18.37 7.15
CA LEU A 131 4.68 17.95 5.78
C LEU A 131 5.96 17.39 5.14
N PRO A 132 5.88 16.38 4.26
CA PRO A 132 7.04 15.63 3.79
C PRO A 132 7.80 16.33 2.65
N VAL A 133 8.03 17.64 2.78
CA VAL A 133 8.81 18.46 1.83
C VAL A 133 10.30 18.56 2.18
N GLY A 134 10.71 17.94 3.30
CA GLY A 134 12.06 18.01 3.84
C GLY A 134 12.36 19.35 4.50
N GLY A 135 13.62 19.54 4.89
CA GLY A 135 14.10 20.76 5.51
C GLY A 135 14.66 20.55 6.92
N ALA A 136 15.50 21.48 7.36
CA ALA A 136 16.07 21.44 8.70
C ALA A 136 14.98 21.61 9.77
N SER A 137 15.06 20.83 10.83
CA SER A 137 14.08 20.83 11.92
C SER A 137 12.67 20.40 11.46
N THR A 138 12.61 19.38 10.58
CA THR A 138 11.36 18.75 10.16
C THR A 138 11.34 17.26 10.52
N HIS A 139 10.15 16.74 10.82
CA HIS A 139 9.91 15.31 11.02
C HIS A 139 8.51 14.96 10.53
N ALA A 140 8.44 14.36 9.35
CA ALA A 140 7.19 13.88 8.78
C ALA A 140 6.92 12.42 9.20
N VAL A 141 5.67 12.07 9.45
CA VAL A 141 5.26 10.70 9.77
C VAL A 141 4.27 10.19 8.74
N ILE A 142 4.62 9.09 8.07
CA ILE A 142 3.80 8.44 7.06
C ILE A 142 3.35 7.11 7.59
N SER A 143 2.04 6.92 7.70
CA SER A 143 1.41 5.72 8.24
C SER A 143 0.73 4.91 7.15
N ALA A 144 0.81 3.58 7.23
CA ALA A 144 -0.01 2.69 6.43
C ALA A 144 -0.28 1.40 7.18
N HIS A 145 -1.36 0.72 6.80
CA HIS A 145 -1.74 -0.55 7.42
C HIS A 145 -0.75 -1.68 7.15
N ARG A 146 -0.76 -2.64 8.07
CA ARG A 146 -0.09 -3.93 7.98
C ARG A 146 -1.10 -5.06 8.13
N GLY A 147 -1.00 -6.06 7.24
CA GLY A 147 -1.81 -7.27 7.35
C GLY A 147 -3.25 -7.13 6.87
N LEU A 148 -3.57 -6.13 6.04
CA LEU A 148 -4.86 -6.08 5.37
C LEU A 148 -4.97 -7.20 4.34
N PRO A 149 -6.10 -7.96 4.32
CA PRO A 149 -6.32 -8.96 3.28
C PRO A 149 -6.46 -8.36 1.88
N SER A 150 -6.81 -7.08 1.80
CA SER A 150 -7.10 -6.37 0.55
C SER A 150 -5.90 -5.68 -0.09
N ALA A 151 -4.88 -5.34 0.68
CA ALA A 151 -3.73 -4.57 0.19
C ALA A 151 -2.48 -4.81 1.05
N LYS A 152 -1.32 -4.94 0.42
CA LYS A 152 -0.05 -5.14 1.14
C LYS A 152 0.39 -3.92 1.93
N LEU A 153 0.29 -2.72 1.36
CA LEU A 153 0.71 -1.46 1.98
C LEU A 153 2.08 -1.58 2.69
N PHE A 154 2.14 -1.32 4.00
CA PHE A 154 3.35 -1.48 4.82
C PHE A 154 3.48 -2.87 5.48
N THR A 155 2.86 -3.91 4.92
CA THR A 155 2.92 -5.28 5.46
C THR A 155 4.36 -5.78 5.65
N ASN A 156 5.25 -5.44 4.71
CA ASN A 156 6.65 -5.88 4.71
C ASN A 156 7.61 -4.81 5.27
N LEU A 157 7.14 -3.78 5.97
CA LEU A 157 7.99 -2.71 6.50
C LEU A 157 9.06 -3.23 7.46
N ASP A 158 8.80 -4.34 8.14
CA ASP A 158 9.73 -5.03 9.05
C ASP A 158 10.92 -5.72 8.35
N GLN A 159 10.94 -5.75 7.01
CA GLN A 159 12.08 -6.25 6.24
C GLN A 159 13.14 -5.16 5.98
N LEU A 160 12.84 -3.91 6.35
CA LEU A 160 13.83 -2.84 6.25
C LEU A 160 14.84 -2.94 7.39
N GLU A 161 16.08 -2.59 7.06
CA GLU A 161 17.23 -2.58 7.96
C GLU A 161 17.87 -1.20 7.97
N VAL A 162 18.65 -0.89 8.99
CA VAL A 162 19.46 0.34 9.03
C VAL A 162 20.42 0.36 7.84
N GLY A 163 20.43 1.47 7.10
CA GLY A 163 21.16 1.65 5.85
C GLY A 163 20.34 1.46 4.58
N ASP A 164 19.14 0.88 4.67
CA ASP A 164 18.21 0.84 3.52
C ASP A 164 17.71 2.24 3.18
N THR A 165 17.26 2.42 1.95
CA THR A 165 16.76 3.73 1.50
C THR A 165 15.34 3.65 1.01
N PHE A 166 14.63 4.77 1.17
CA PHE A 166 13.34 5.03 0.55
C PHE A 166 13.28 6.47 0.03
N THR A 167 12.37 6.74 -0.88
CA THR A 167 12.18 8.08 -1.43
C THR A 167 10.77 8.58 -1.19
N ILE A 168 10.63 9.87 -0.98
CA ILE A 168 9.36 10.58 -1.03
C ILE A 168 9.44 11.59 -2.17
N THR A 169 8.44 11.55 -3.04
CA THR A 169 8.31 12.51 -4.13
C THR A 169 7.14 13.43 -3.84
N VAL A 170 7.43 14.72 -3.79
CA VAL A 170 6.43 15.79 -3.63
C VAL A 170 6.69 16.82 -4.70
N LEU A 171 5.69 17.07 -5.53
CA LEU A 171 5.83 17.92 -6.71
C LEU A 171 7.01 17.46 -7.58
N ASP A 172 7.94 18.36 -7.89
CA ASP A 172 9.13 18.11 -8.68
C ASP A 172 10.33 17.58 -7.87
N ARG A 173 10.19 17.47 -6.53
CA ARG A 173 11.29 17.07 -5.63
C ARG A 173 11.25 15.61 -5.26
N VAL A 174 12.36 14.92 -5.46
CA VAL A 174 12.61 13.57 -4.94
C VAL A 174 13.52 13.65 -3.74
N LEU A 175 13.00 13.24 -2.59
CA LEU A 175 13.69 13.32 -1.30
C LEU A 175 14.09 11.89 -0.89
N THR A 176 15.39 11.62 -0.77
CA THR A 176 15.90 10.31 -0.36
C THR A 176 16.21 10.30 1.14
N TYR A 177 15.74 9.25 1.80
CA TYR A 177 15.97 8.99 3.22
C TYR A 177 16.64 7.66 3.40
N GLU A 178 17.67 7.59 4.25
CA GLU A 178 18.35 6.38 4.67
C GLU A 178 17.86 6.00 6.06
N VAL A 179 17.44 4.77 6.25
CA VAL A 179 16.98 4.24 7.54
C VAL A 179 18.13 4.34 8.56
N ASP A 180 17.92 5.11 9.61
CA ASP A 180 18.90 5.29 10.69
C ASP A 180 18.47 4.69 12.03
N LYS A 181 17.16 4.43 12.20
CA LYS A 181 16.62 3.85 13.43
C LYS A 181 15.37 3.02 13.16
N ILE A 182 15.26 1.88 13.83
CA ILE A 182 14.04 1.04 13.84
C ILE A 182 13.66 0.80 15.29
N SER A 183 12.39 1.07 15.64
CA SER A 183 11.89 0.96 17.01
C SER A 183 10.50 0.31 17.03
N ILE A 184 10.17 -0.31 18.14
CA ILE A 184 8.82 -0.79 18.45
C ILE A 184 8.37 -0.10 19.72
N VAL A 185 7.27 0.63 19.63
CA VAL A 185 6.75 1.47 20.73
C VAL A 185 5.27 1.20 20.98
N LEU A 186 4.76 1.61 22.14
CA LEU A 186 3.32 1.62 22.39
C LEU A 186 2.66 2.75 21.56
N PRO A 187 1.37 2.62 21.20
CA PRO A 187 0.65 3.67 20.44
C PRO A 187 0.62 5.05 21.12
N THR A 188 0.82 5.07 22.44
CA THR A 188 0.86 6.30 23.25
C THR A 188 2.25 6.92 23.39
N GLU A 189 3.29 6.20 22.96
CA GLU A 189 4.69 6.65 23.02
C GLU A 189 5.05 7.38 21.73
N THR A 190 5.06 8.70 21.80
CA THR A 190 5.25 9.60 20.63
C THR A 190 6.58 10.35 20.66
N ASP A 191 7.43 10.12 21.65
CA ASP A 191 8.69 10.86 21.81
C ASP A 191 9.62 10.71 20.59
N GLU A 192 9.59 9.56 19.92
CA GLU A 192 10.38 9.30 18.73
C GLU A 192 9.87 10.00 17.45
N LEU A 193 8.68 10.60 17.51
CA LEU A 193 8.07 11.35 16.40
C LEU A 193 8.33 12.86 16.50
N LYS A 194 8.98 13.33 17.57
CA LYS A 194 9.28 14.75 17.79
C LYS A 194 10.31 15.27 16.80
N ILE A 195 10.20 16.53 16.47
CA ILE A 195 11.19 17.26 15.68
C ILE A 195 12.51 17.32 16.45
N ALA A 196 13.61 17.04 15.78
CA ALA A 196 14.97 17.24 16.30
C ALA A 196 15.60 18.44 15.59
N GLU A 197 16.18 19.36 16.37
CA GLU A 197 16.77 20.60 15.85
C GLU A 197 17.83 20.31 14.77
N GLY A 198 17.72 20.98 13.64
CA GLY A 198 18.62 20.87 12.50
C GLY A 198 18.56 19.54 11.73
N LYS A 199 17.66 18.61 12.11
CA LYS A 199 17.50 17.34 11.42
C LYS A 199 16.33 17.38 10.44
N ASP A 200 16.43 16.56 9.40
CA ASP A 200 15.39 16.28 8.42
C ASP A 200 15.09 14.78 8.49
N TYR A 201 13.96 14.42 9.10
CA TYR A 201 13.54 13.07 9.32
C TYR A 201 12.19 12.75 8.67
N VAL A 202 12.06 11.50 8.26
CA VAL A 202 10.77 10.88 7.97
C VAL A 202 10.67 9.55 8.70
N THR A 203 9.56 9.32 9.39
CA THR A 203 9.27 8.04 10.03
C THR A 203 8.13 7.34 9.30
N LEU A 204 8.40 6.12 8.86
CA LEU A 204 7.37 5.20 8.34
C LEU A 204 6.79 4.43 9.53
N MET A 205 5.47 4.45 9.68
CA MET A 205 4.78 3.86 10.81
C MET A 205 3.78 2.79 10.37
N THR A 206 3.79 1.66 11.05
CA THR A 206 2.76 0.62 10.89
C THR A 206 2.49 -0.12 12.20
N CYS A 207 1.44 -0.94 12.21
CA CYS A 207 1.09 -1.77 13.36
C CYS A 207 1.99 -3.01 13.46
N THR A 208 2.26 -3.44 14.70
CA THR A 208 3.05 -4.66 14.99
C THR A 208 2.62 -5.25 16.35
N PRO A 209 2.78 -6.56 16.64
CA PRO A 209 3.06 -7.66 15.70
C PRO A 209 1.94 -7.86 14.67
N TYR A 210 2.27 -8.54 13.55
CA TYR A 210 1.30 -8.84 12.48
C TYR A 210 0.02 -9.50 13.03
N GLY A 211 -1.13 -8.93 12.71
CA GLY A 211 -2.45 -9.41 13.12
C GLY A 211 -2.82 -9.15 14.59
N ILE A 212 -1.88 -8.76 15.46
CA ILE A 212 -2.12 -8.44 16.88
C ILE A 212 -2.24 -6.92 17.07
N ASN A 213 -1.38 -6.14 16.42
CA ASN A 213 -1.45 -4.67 16.29
C ASN A 213 -1.38 -3.87 17.60
N THR A 214 -0.78 -4.44 18.67
CA THR A 214 -0.70 -3.81 20.00
C THR A 214 0.36 -2.70 20.09
N HIS A 215 1.33 -2.71 19.19
CA HIS A 215 2.44 -1.75 19.15
C HIS A 215 2.50 -1.06 17.78
N ARG A 216 3.39 -0.09 17.66
CA ARG A 216 3.78 0.54 16.39
C ARG A 216 5.22 0.22 16.05
N LEU A 217 5.45 -0.22 14.82
CA LEU A 217 6.78 -0.30 14.23
C LEU A 217 7.08 1.05 13.60
N LEU A 218 8.16 1.66 14.01
CA LEU A 218 8.69 2.92 13.50
C LEU A 218 9.99 2.64 12.75
N VAL A 219 10.04 3.02 11.48
CA VAL A 219 11.25 2.97 10.65
C VAL A 219 11.59 4.39 10.27
N ARG A 220 12.57 4.99 10.98
CA ARG A 220 12.97 6.37 10.75
C ARG A 220 14.08 6.45 9.71
N GLY A 221 13.92 7.35 8.76
CA GLY A 221 14.96 7.73 7.81
C GLY A 221 15.46 9.14 8.06
N ARG A 222 16.77 9.32 7.93
CA ARG A 222 17.44 10.61 7.88
C ARG A 222 17.63 11.04 6.43
N ARG A 223 17.50 12.31 6.15
CA ARG A 223 17.74 12.87 4.81
C ARG A 223 19.17 12.58 4.35
N VAL A 224 19.31 12.12 3.11
CA VAL A 224 20.59 11.92 2.42
C VAL A 224 20.53 12.56 1.04
N GLU A 225 21.68 12.73 0.39
CA GLU A 225 21.71 13.21 -0.99
C GLU A 225 20.99 12.23 -1.92
N THR A 226 20.12 12.76 -2.78
CA THR A 226 19.39 11.94 -3.74
C THR A 226 20.32 11.54 -4.88
N PRO A 227 20.58 10.24 -5.09
CA PRO A 227 21.38 9.78 -6.21
C PRO A 227 20.79 10.24 -7.56
N ASP A 228 21.64 10.60 -8.52
CA ASP A 228 21.20 11.14 -9.81
C ASP A 228 20.26 10.23 -10.57
N GLN A 229 20.39 8.92 -10.39
CA GLN A 229 19.48 7.95 -10.98
C GLN A 229 18.02 8.11 -10.54
N TYR A 230 17.75 8.67 -9.37
CA TYR A 230 16.37 8.91 -8.86
C TYR A 230 15.84 10.29 -9.25
N LYS A 231 16.70 11.27 -9.57
CA LYS A 231 16.29 12.63 -9.97
C LYS A 231 15.52 12.68 -11.29
N HIS A 232 15.65 11.65 -12.12
CA HIS A 232 15.05 11.57 -13.46
C HIS A 232 14.07 10.40 -13.65
N LEU A 233 13.77 9.65 -12.58
CA LEU A 233 12.75 8.62 -12.63
C LEU A 233 11.36 9.28 -12.67
N ARG A 234 10.90 9.54 -13.90
CA ARG A 234 9.48 9.83 -14.11
C ARG A 234 8.70 8.53 -13.93
N VAL A 235 7.67 8.56 -13.11
CA VAL A 235 6.74 7.44 -12.97
C VAL A 235 6.00 7.33 -14.29
N THR A 236 6.47 6.45 -15.16
CA THR A 236 5.62 5.96 -16.24
C THR A 236 4.62 5.01 -15.58
N ALA A 237 3.34 5.16 -15.93
CA ALA A 237 2.29 4.21 -15.55
C ALA A 237 2.63 2.86 -16.17
N GLU A 238 3.65 2.22 -15.65
CA GLU A 238 4.15 0.96 -16.14
C GLU A 238 3.50 -0.16 -15.40
N ALA A 239 2.92 -0.75 -16.37
CA ALA A 239 3.46 -2.01 -16.90
C ALA A 239 3.37 -3.12 -15.86
N LEU A 240 2.45 -3.96 -16.08
CA LEU A 240 2.51 -5.42 -15.91
C LEU A 240 3.85 -5.92 -15.29
N LYS A 241 4.16 -5.54 -14.06
CA LYS A 241 4.92 -6.42 -13.21
C LYS A 241 4.04 -7.66 -13.02
N ILE A 242 4.28 -8.68 -13.85
CA ILE A 242 3.65 -9.99 -13.69
C ILE A 242 4.22 -10.56 -12.39
N GLU A 243 3.57 -10.27 -11.28
CA GLU A 243 3.97 -10.86 -10.01
C GLU A 243 3.76 -12.38 -10.09
N PRO A 244 4.75 -13.19 -9.68
CA PRO A 244 4.65 -14.66 -9.68
C PRO A 244 3.41 -15.16 -8.90
N ILE A 245 2.96 -14.39 -7.94
CA ILE A 245 1.77 -14.68 -7.11
C ILE A 245 0.46 -14.66 -7.90
N ILE A 246 0.41 -13.96 -9.05
CA ILE A 246 -0.77 -13.94 -9.94
C ILE A 246 -0.71 -15.11 -10.92
N VAL A 247 0.50 -15.50 -11.33
CA VAL A 247 0.70 -16.61 -12.27
C VAL A 247 0.28 -17.94 -11.63
N ALA A 248 0.58 -18.14 -10.36
CA ALA A 248 0.25 -19.39 -9.66
C ALA A 248 -1.27 -19.72 -9.64
N PRO A 249 -2.17 -18.80 -9.27
CA PRO A 249 -3.63 -19.04 -9.34
C PRO A 249 -4.12 -19.21 -10.78
N ILE A 250 -3.61 -18.44 -11.74
CA ILE A 250 -4.00 -18.55 -13.15
C ILE A 250 -3.61 -19.91 -13.73
N MET A 251 -2.46 -20.46 -13.35
CA MET A 251 -2.05 -21.80 -13.76
C MET A 251 -2.77 -22.92 -13.00
N ALA A 252 -3.08 -22.69 -11.71
CA ALA A 252 -3.77 -23.67 -10.87
C ALA A 252 -5.25 -23.86 -11.28
N LEU A 253 -5.93 -22.80 -11.71
CA LEU A 253 -7.35 -22.81 -12.07
C LEU A 253 -7.67 -23.83 -13.20
N PRO A 254 -6.99 -23.82 -14.35
CA PRO A 254 -7.25 -24.82 -15.40
C PRO A 254 -6.88 -26.25 -14.95
N MET A 255 -5.81 -26.43 -14.16
CA MET A 255 -5.46 -27.75 -13.63
C MET A 255 -6.54 -28.29 -12.70
N LEU A 256 -7.06 -27.47 -11.79
CA LEU A 256 -8.16 -27.82 -10.89
C LEU A 256 -9.45 -28.12 -11.67
N LEU A 257 -9.73 -27.36 -12.74
CA LEU A 257 -10.88 -27.58 -13.61
C LEU A 257 -10.76 -28.93 -14.33
N ILE A 258 -9.58 -29.28 -14.85
CA ILE A 258 -9.32 -30.58 -15.50
C ILE A 258 -9.50 -31.72 -14.50
N LEU A 259 -8.97 -31.59 -13.28
CA LEU A 259 -9.17 -32.58 -12.21
C LEU A 259 -10.64 -32.73 -11.84
N LEU A 260 -11.38 -31.64 -11.74
CA LEU A 260 -12.80 -31.63 -11.45
C LEU A 260 -13.59 -32.33 -12.55
N ILE A 261 -13.32 -32.05 -13.83
CA ILE A 261 -13.92 -32.67 -14.99
C ILE A 261 -13.59 -34.17 -15.00
N GLY A 262 -12.35 -34.57 -14.78
CA GLY A 262 -11.92 -35.96 -14.67
C GLY A 262 -12.66 -36.72 -13.56
N MET A 263 -12.82 -36.08 -12.39
CA MET A 263 -13.58 -36.64 -11.27
C MET A 263 -15.07 -36.81 -11.61
N LEU A 264 -15.68 -35.84 -12.29
CA LEU A 264 -17.07 -35.90 -12.74
C LEU A 264 -17.29 -36.99 -13.78
N ILE A 265 -16.35 -37.21 -14.70
CA ILE A 265 -16.38 -38.26 -15.70
C ILE A 265 -16.25 -39.65 -15.02
N SER A 266 -15.27 -39.79 -14.13
CA SER A 266 -15.00 -41.01 -13.38
C SER A 266 -16.14 -41.44 -12.46
N THR A 267 -16.94 -40.49 -11.96
CA THR A 267 -18.11 -40.79 -11.12
C THR A 267 -19.38 -41.13 -11.92
N ARG A 268 -19.35 -41.00 -13.27
CA ARG A 268 -20.46 -41.44 -14.13
C ARG A 268 -20.43 -42.98 -14.22
N LYS A 269 -21.44 -43.65 -13.64
CA LYS A 269 -21.60 -45.08 -13.82
C LYS A 269 -21.84 -45.42 -15.30
N PRO A 270 -21.19 -46.47 -15.84
CA PRO A 270 -21.51 -46.93 -17.18
C PRO A 270 -22.99 -47.32 -17.25
N LYS A 271 -23.68 -46.86 -18.31
CA LYS A 271 -25.04 -47.34 -18.62
C LYS A 271 -24.95 -48.83 -18.82
N LYS A 272 -25.65 -49.63 -17.98
CA LYS A 272 -25.86 -51.04 -18.22
C LYS A 272 -26.60 -51.19 -19.56
N THR A 273 -25.93 -51.69 -20.58
CA THR A 273 -26.57 -52.21 -21.82
C THR A 273 -27.43 -53.38 -21.40
N ARG A 274 -28.71 -53.25 -21.56
CA ARG A 274 -29.71 -54.29 -21.39
C ARG A 274 -29.49 -55.25 -22.57
N GLY A 275 -28.81 -56.39 -22.32
CA GLY A 275 -28.71 -57.49 -23.31
C GLY A 275 -30.08 -58.04 -23.59
N GLU A 276 -30.42 -58.09 -24.86
CA GLU A 276 -31.57 -58.82 -25.38
C GLU A 276 -31.33 -60.33 -25.16
N GLU A 277 -32.07 -60.91 -24.26
CA GLU A 277 -32.26 -62.39 -24.25
C GLU A 277 -33.08 -62.79 -25.47
N HIS A 278 -32.38 -63.27 -26.51
CA HIS A 278 -33.01 -64.05 -27.54
C HIS A 278 -33.30 -65.44 -26.97
N GLU A 279 -34.56 -65.67 -26.71
CA GLU A 279 -35.17 -66.97 -26.50
C GLU A 279 -35.05 -67.80 -27.82
N LYS A 280 -34.40 -68.97 -27.75
CA LYS A 280 -34.44 -69.98 -28.79
C LYS A 280 -35.12 -71.16 -28.24
N HIS A 281 -36.20 -71.49 -28.94
CA HIS A 281 -36.83 -72.80 -28.95
C HIS A 281 -35.92 -73.95 -29.39
#